data_7361ec6d733e9d523fec961ea8d7db36
#
_entry.id   7361ec6d733e9d523fec961ea8d7db36
#
_cell.length_a   1.000
_cell.length_b   1.000
_cell.length_c   1.000
_cell.angle_alpha   90.00
_cell.angle_beta   90.00
_cell.angle_gamma   90.00
#
_symmetry.space_group_name_H-M   'P 1'
#
loop_
_entity.id
_entity.type
_entity.pdbx_description
1 polymer ?
#
loop_
_entity_poly.entity_id
_entity_poly.type
_entity_poly.pdbx_seq_one_letter_code
_entity_poly.pdbx_strand_id
1 'polypeptide(L)'
;TNADALALELLCDAYSEYKAAKQVVNELGITDVQISREGNAKTVIRPEVQIANQSFVRVFQLLKEFGLTPSSRAKVNSIEKQAQTPDIKIENFFNNDE
;
A
#
# COMPACT_ATOMS: atom_id res chain seq x y z
N THR A 1 -14.77 8.60 -17.09
CA THR A 1 -14.55 7.68 -18.20
C THR A 1 -14.54 6.23 -17.73
N ASN A 2 -14.75 5.31 -18.65
CA ASN A 2 -14.73 3.90 -18.31
C ASN A 2 -13.36 3.44 -17.81
N ALA A 3 -12.31 4.03 -18.34
CA ALA A 3 -10.95 3.68 -17.91
C ALA A 3 -10.71 4.08 -16.46
N ASP A 4 -11.20 5.24 -16.06
CA ASP A 4 -11.05 5.70 -14.68
C ASP A 4 -11.86 4.85 -13.71
N ALA A 5 -13.05 4.45 -14.09
CA ALA A 5 -13.89 3.59 -13.28
C ALA A 5 -13.24 2.21 -13.10
N LEU A 6 -12.68 1.67 -14.18
CA LEU A 6 -11.99 0.38 -14.13
C LEU A 6 -10.75 0.46 -13.23
N ALA A 7 -9.98 1.52 -13.39
CA ALA A 7 -8.77 1.69 -12.57
C ALA A 7 -9.12 1.83 -11.08
N LEU A 8 -10.19 2.54 -10.77
CA LEU A 8 -10.64 2.68 -9.40
C LEU A 8 -11.11 1.34 -8.83
N GLU A 9 -11.79 0.55 -9.65
CA GLU A 9 -12.22 -0.78 -9.24
C GLU A 9 -11.00 -1.68 -8.93
N LEU A 10 -9.98 -1.64 -9.78
CA LEU A 10 -8.76 -2.38 -9.55
C LEU A 10 -8.05 -1.94 -8.28
N LEU A 11 -8.08 -0.65 -8.00
CA LEU A 11 -7.51 -0.12 -6.77
C LEU A 11 -8.26 -0.67 -5.55
N CYS A 12 -9.58 -0.67 -5.59
CA CYS A 12 -10.38 -1.21 -4.49
C CYS A 12 -10.12 -2.70 -4.29
N ASP A 13 -10.00 -3.46 -5.37
CA ASP A 13 -9.71 -4.88 -5.27
C ASP A 13 -8.33 -5.13 -4.67
N ALA A 14 -7.33 -4.39 -5.11
CA ALA A 14 -5.97 -4.53 -4.59
C ALA A 14 -5.92 -4.15 -3.11
N TYR A 15 -6.64 -3.11 -2.72
CA TYR A 15 -6.68 -2.68 -1.34
C TYR A 15 -7.38 -3.73 -0.46
N SER A 16 -8.46 -4.33 -0.95
CA SER A 16 -9.16 -5.40 -0.23
C SER A 16 -8.26 -6.61 -0.02
N GLU A 17 -7.50 -7.00 -1.05
CA GLU A 17 -6.53 -8.08 -0.93
C GLU A 17 -5.47 -7.76 0.11
N TYR A 18 -4.95 -6.54 0.05
CA TYR A 18 -3.94 -6.10 1.01
C TYR A 18 -4.47 -6.19 2.44
N LYS A 19 -5.66 -5.68 2.68
CA LYS A 19 -6.24 -5.69 4.02
C LYS A 19 -6.49 -7.11 4.51
N ALA A 20 -6.99 -7.98 3.66
CA ALA A 20 -7.25 -9.36 4.03
C ALA A 20 -5.97 -10.09 4.40
N ALA A 21 -4.93 -9.95 3.57
CA ALA A 21 -3.64 -10.59 3.85
C ALA A 21 -2.99 -9.99 5.11
N LYS A 22 -3.08 -8.67 5.26
CA LYS A 22 -2.51 -8.00 6.42
C LYS A 22 -3.20 -8.43 7.70
N GLN A 23 -4.50 -8.65 7.66
CA GLN A 23 -5.22 -9.13 8.82
C GLN A 23 -4.74 -10.51 9.25
N VAL A 24 -4.53 -11.41 8.30
CA VAL A 24 -4.01 -12.74 8.59
C VAL A 24 -2.63 -12.63 9.24
N VAL A 25 -1.76 -11.79 8.70
CA VAL A 25 -0.42 -11.59 9.25
C VAL A 25 -0.49 -11.01 10.66
N ASN A 26 -1.39 -10.06 10.89
CA ASN A 26 -1.54 -9.46 12.21
C ASN A 26 -2.04 -10.45 13.25
N GLU A 27 -2.90 -11.38 12.85
CA GLU A 27 -3.47 -12.35 13.76
C GLU A 27 -2.55 -13.55 13.99
N LEU A 28 -1.90 -14.03 12.93
CA LEU A 28 -1.15 -15.28 12.98
C LEU A 28 0.36 -15.08 12.99
N GLY A 29 0.82 -13.86 12.71
CA GLY A 29 2.25 -13.54 12.69
C GLY A 29 2.87 -13.72 11.32
N ILE A 30 4.15 -13.38 11.23
CA ILE A 30 4.89 -13.37 9.97
C ILE A 30 5.36 -14.76 9.59
N THR A 31 5.64 -15.61 10.58
CA THR A 31 6.20 -16.93 10.35
C THR A 31 5.20 -18.03 10.68
N ASP A 32 5.41 -19.17 10.05
CA ASP A 32 4.62 -20.35 10.28
C ASP A 32 5.58 -21.53 10.41
N VAL A 33 5.11 -22.65 10.96
CA VAL A 33 5.92 -23.84 11.13
C VAL A 33 5.39 -24.91 10.19
N GLN A 34 6.27 -25.43 9.34
CA GLN A 34 5.96 -26.56 8.49
C GLN A 34 6.69 -27.79 9.02
N ILE A 35 5.99 -28.91 9.01
CA ILE A 35 6.56 -30.17 9.45
C ILE A 35 6.81 -31.02 8.22
N SER A 36 8.06 -31.44 8.05
CA SER A 36 8.44 -32.29 6.92
C SER A 36 7.91 -33.71 7.14
N ARG A 37 8.02 -34.54 6.07
CA ARG A 37 7.63 -35.94 6.15
C ARG A 37 8.46 -36.70 7.19
N GLU A 38 9.69 -36.27 7.42
CA GLU A 38 10.57 -36.87 8.40
C GLU A 38 10.28 -36.35 9.81
N GLY A 39 9.31 -35.49 9.99
CA GLY A 39 8.95 -34.98 11.29
C GLY A 39 9.76 -33.77 11.75
N ASN A 40 10.62 -33.23 10.89
CA ASN A 40 11.41 -32.04 11.21
C ASN A 40 10.60 -30.77 11.08
N ALA A 41 10.67 -29.92 12.08
CA ALA A 41 9.99 -28.63 12.06
C ALA A 41 10.87 -27.60 11.35
N LYS A 42 10.23 -26.80 10.50
CA LYS A 42 10.91 -25.74 9.76
C LYS A 42 10.08 -24.47 9.86
N THR A 43 10.73 -23.38 10.23
CA THR A 43 10.08 -22.08 10.27
C THR A 43 10.14 -21.45 8.88
N VAL A 44 9.00 -21.06 8.38
CA VAL A 44 8.88 -20.45 7.04
C VAL A 44 8.12 -19.13 7.16
N ILE A 45 8.33 -18.26 6.19
CA ILE A 45 7.56 -17.03 6.12
C ILE A 45 6.15 -17.37 5.60
N ARG A 46 5.16 -16.85 6.28
CA ARG A 46 3.76 -17.10 5.92
C ARG A 46 3.48 -16.53 4.53
N PRO A 47 2.80 -17.27 3.65
CA PRO A 47 2.51 -16.76 2.29
C PRO A 47 1.75 -15.43 2.29
N GLU A 48 0.94 -15.17 3.29
CA GLU A 48 0.18 -13.93 3.38
C GLU A 48 1.06 -12.69 3.50
N VAL A 49 2.28 -12.85 4.03
CA VAL A 49 3.25 -11.74 4.07
C VAL A 49 3.58 -11.29 2.65
N GLN A 50 3.85 -12.25 1.77
CA GLN A 50 4.19 -11.94 0.39
C GLN A 50 3.00 -11.35 -0.36
N ILE A 51 1.81 -11.90 -0.12
CA ILE A 51 0.58 -11.38 -0.72
C ILE A 51 0.35 -9.94 -0.28
N ALA A 52 0.52 -9.66 1.02
CA ALA A 52 0.35 -8.31 1.53
C ALA A 52 1.34 -7.33 0.90
N ASN A 53 2.60 -7.75 0.74
CA ASN A 53 3.62 -6.90 0.14
C ASN A 53 3.31 -6.62 -1.32
N GLN A 54 2.92 -7.63 -2.08
CA GLN A 54 2.59 -7.47 -3.49
C GLN A 54 1.36 -6.59 -3.67
N SER A 55 0.35 -6.79 -2.85
CA SER A 55 -0.86 -5.97 -2.89
C SER A 55 -0.57 -4.54 -2.49
N PHE A 56 0.30 -4.34 -1.50
CA PHE A 56 0.71 -2.99 -1.10
C PHE A 56 1.37 -2.25 -2.26
N VAL A 57 2.29 -2.90 -2.97
CA VAL A 57 2.96 -2.29 -4.11
C VAL A 57 1.94 -1.91 -5.18
N ARG A 58 0.99 -2.81 -5.45
CA ARG A 58 -0.05 -2.55 -6.45
C ARG A 58 -0.92 -1.37 -6.06
N VAL A 59 -1.35 -1.32 -4.79
CA VAL A 59 -2.15 -0.21 -4.27
C VAL A 59 -1.36 1.09 -4.40
N PHE A 60 -0.09 1.08 -4.00
CA PHE A 60 0.74 2.27 -4.04
C PHE A 60 0.91 2.79 -5.47
N GLN A 61 1.13 1.88 -6.43
CA GLN A 61 1.25 2.28 -7.83
C GLN A 61 -0.04 2.90 -8.36
N LEU A 62 -1.17 2.32 -8.02
CA LEU A 62 -2.47 2.85 -8.45
C LEU A 62 -2.75 4.20 -7.80
N LEU A 63 -2.41 4.36 -6.53
CA LEU A 63 -2.55 5.65 -5.86
C LEU A 63 -1.69 6.71 -6.51
N LYS A 64 -0.47 6.36 -6.92
CA LYS A 64 0.40 7.29 -7.63
C LYS A 64 -0.21 7.73 -8.96
N GLU A 65 -0.78 6.81 -9.70
CA GLU A 65 -1.40 7.12 -10.97
C GLU A 65 -2.60 8.05 -10.83
N PHE A 66 -3.32 7.94 -9.72
CA PHE A 66 -4.42 8.85 -9.42
C PHE A 66 -3.96 10.16 -8.77
N GLY A 67 -2.65 10.30 -8.50
CA GLY A 67 -2.15 11.50 -7.83
C GLY A 67 -2.56 11.59 -6.37
N LEU A 68 -2.81 10.46 -5.73
CA LEU A 68 -3.32 10.43 -4.36
C LEU A 68 -2.24 10.17 -3.31
N THR A 69 -0.99 9.91 -3.72
CA THR A 69 0.10 9.82 -2.76
C THR A 69 0.57 11.21 -2.35
N PRO A 70 1.18 11.34 -1.18
CA PRO A 70 1.69 12.65 -0.76
C PRO A 70 2.66 13.28 -1.75
N SER A 71 3.56 12.50 -2.35
CA SER A 71 4.49 13.04 -3.32
C SER A 71 3.80 13.47 -4.60
N SER A 72 2.80 12.73 -5.07
CA SER A 72 2.02 13.12 -6.24
C SER A 72 1.24 14.39 -5.97
N ARG A 73 0.66 14.53 -4.79
CA ARG A 73 -0.05 15.74 -4.40
C ARG A 73 0.88 16.93 -4.31
N ALA A 74 2.09 16.73 -3.82
CA ALA A 74 3.08 17.79 -3.74
C ALA A 74 3.42 18.31 -5.13
N LYS A 75 3.55 17.42 -6.13
CA LYS A 75 3.79 17.83 -7.50
C LYS A 75 2.65 18.64 -8.07
N VAL A 76 1.41 18.20 -7.86
CA VAL A 76 0.23 18.91 -8.33
C VAL A 76 0.16 20.28 -7.66
N ASN A 77 0.36 20.32 -6.35
CA ASN A 77 0.32 21.59 -5.63
C ASN A 77 1.42 22.54 -6.05
N SER A 78 2.62 22.05 -6.36
CA SER A 78 3.67 22.95 -6.81
C SER A 78 3.40 23.51 -8.19
N ILE A 79 2.65 22.81 -9.03
CA ILE A 79 2.19 23.36 -10.31
C ILE A 79 1.17 24.45 -10.06
N GLU A 80 0.23 24.24 -9.17
CA GLU A 80 -0.79 25.24 -8.84
C GLU A 80 -0.21 26.45 -8.10
N LYS A 81 0.81 26.23 -7.31
CA LYS A 81 1.38 27.24 -6.45
C LYS A 81 2.20 28.29 -7.17
N GLN A 82 2.43 28.13 -8.44
CA GLN A 82 3.00 29.24 -9.19
C GLN A 82 2.10 30.46 -9.16
N ALA A 83 0.84 30.25 -8.73
CA ALA A 83 -0.15 31.32 -8.67
C ALA A 83 -0.73 31.52 -7.27
N GLN A 84 -0.29 30.74 -6.26
CA GLN A 84 -0.87 30.79 -4.93
C GLN A 84 0.21 30.71 -3.86
N THR A 85 -0.18 30.99 -2.62
CA THR A 85 0.74 30.86 -1.50
C THR A 85 1.09 29.39 -1.27
N PRO A 86 2.30 29.11 -0.76
CA PRO A 86 2.71 27.75 -0.47
C PRO A 86 1.77 27.04 0.51
N ASP A 87 1.53 25.78 0.25
CA ASP A 87 0.73 24.99 1.15
C ASP A 87 1.64 24.31 2.17
N ILE A 88 1.69 24.88 3.34
CA ILE A 88 2.53 24.40 4.43
C ILE A 88 2.02 23.07 4.97
N LYS A 89 0.75 22.77 4.74
CA LYS A 89 0.15 21.57 5.31
C LYS A 89 0.79 20.27 4.85
N ILE A 90 1.28 20.23 3.61
CA ILE A 90 1.94 19.04 3.10
C ILE A 90 3.24 18.81 3.85
N GLU A 91 4.02 19.85 4.07
CA GLU A 91 5.24 19.74 4.85
C GLU A 91 4.96 19.32 6.27
N ASN A 92 3.93 19.86 6.88
CA ASN A 92 3.52 19.48 8.22
C ASN A 92 3.09 18.02 8.28
N PHE A 93 2.45 17.54 7.23
CA PHE A 93 2.04 16.15 7.18
C PHE A 93 3.26 15.21 7.22
N PHE A 94 4.29 15.51 6.45
CA PHE A 94 5.50 14.71 6.46
C PHE A 94 6.26 14.84 7.78
N ASN A 95 6.29 16.02 8.35
CA ASN A 95 7.01 16.25 9.60
C ASN A 95 6.33 15.57 10.79
N ASN A 96 5.03 15.41 10.73
CA ASN A 96 4.29 14.78 11.82
C ASN A 96 4.48 13.28 11.88
N ASP A 97 5.05 12.69 10.85
CA ASP A 97 5.33 11.26 10.82
C ASP A 97 6.56 10.88 11.63
N GLU A 98 7.29 11.83 12.12
CA GLU A 98 8.47 11.57 12.95
C GLU A 98 8.15 11.18 14.40
#